data_7dc02119cb7ede0b2c4f6b8bc996c155
#
_entry.id   7dc02119cb7ede0b2c4f6b8bc996c155
#
_cell.length_a   1.000
_cell.length_b   1.000
_cell.length_c   1.000
_cell.angle_alpha   90.00
_cell.angle_beta   90.00
_cell.angle_gamma   90.00
#
_symmetry.space_group_name_H-M   'P 1'
#
loop_
_entity.id
_entity.type
_entity.pdbx_description
1 polymer ?
#
loop_
_entity_poly.entity_id
_entity_poly.type
_entity_poly.pdbx_seq_one_letter_code
_entity_poly.pdbx_strand_id
1 'polypeptide(L)'
;ADNGMLLAGNHNRIENMVFNDNQDTGLQISRYNTNAATIADWPSYNLILNCTSKNNCDNASMENADGFAAKLTCGEGNVFDGCMAYNNSDDGWDLFAKAATGPIGVVTIQNCVAFRNGFTEFGEGYGNCDGNGFKLGGSGIGSAHVVKNCLSFENLHCGFTDNNNPKLGTLINCTAINNNGEGTGKPNFSCYRCTDPGCDFDNLMSYYDASIFLSDAKLKGGASNDKYVGTYNNGVYYNSGYYLVESDTAITNGAKIGTKFAGPTASDFIALTKAPEQGTDFHKVWRNADGSLNLGGLYETKTDGAYGTMGYHLSNSDTPIVTTTTTTGQNPTTTTTTTTVKPTTTTSGKQSETPTPSGAQIHDFTANGKNSSFYTITGNLATNKGTVSYNGLTLTQSLKMESATSIGFTNTAKGDLTLVFVEPNATVKVDGTKYTANGDGIIQVSVSAGTHTITKADTANLYYMVYADQGGTVVTTTTTATATTTTTTTTINEEGLNYGDVNLDGVVDLADCITVNKYLADVIVLSDIAQKNADVDRDNNVGDKDVSYLMKFVLNSDEVPDLPVDTSKQ
;
A
#
# COMPACT_ATOMS: atom_id res chain seq x y z
N ALA A 1 -12.63 21.71 -15.25
CA ALA A 1 -11.37 21.05 -14.98
C ALA A 1 -11.51 19.62 -15.46
N ASP A 2 -10.60 19.18 -16.23
CA ASP A 2 -10.73 17.91 -16.91
C ASP A 2 -10.19 16.79 -16.01
N ASN A 3 -9.08 17.04 -15.30
CA ASN A 3 -8.54 16.11 -14.28
C ASN A 3 -9.42 16.05 -13.03
N GLY A 4 -9.53 14.86 -12.43
CA GLY A 4 -10.15 14.71 -11.11
C GLY A 4 -9.39 15.48 -10.03
N MET A 5 -8.04 15.41 -10.08
CA MET A 5 -7.15 16.24 -9.26
C MET A 5 -5.88 16.58 -10.03
N LEU A 6 -5.49 17.86 -10.03
CA LEU A 6 -4.14 18.31 -10.39
C LEU A 6 -3.37 18.65 -9.11
N LEU A 7 -2.43 17.80 -8.73
CA LEU A 7 -1.58 17.97 -7.56
C LEU A 7 -0.30 18.71 -7.96
N ALA A 8 -0.21 19.98 -7.56
CA ALA A 8 0.89 20.88 -7.92
C ALA A 8 1.75 21.33 -6.71
N GLY A 9 1.47 20.79 -5.52
CA GLY A 9 2.21 21.08 -4.29
C GLY A 9 3.19 19.98 -3.92
N ASN A 10 3.95 20.21 -2.84
CA ASN A 10 4.95 19.28 -2.32
C ASN A 10 4.51 18.73 -0.96
N HIS A 11 5.01 17.53 -0.60
CA HIS A 11 4.81 16.91 0.72
C HIS A 11 3.35 16.68 1.10
N ASN A 12 2.46 16.49 0.12
CA ASN A 12 1.07 16.17 0.38
C ASN A 12 0.87 14.67 0.55
N ARG A 13 -0.09 14.30 1.39
CA ARG A 13 -0.64 12.94 1.52
C ARG A 13 -2.06 12.93 0.97
N ILE A 14 -2.30 12.17 -0.07
CA ILE A 14 -3.61 11.91 -0.67
C ILE A 14 -3.93 10.45 -0.38
N GLU A 15 -4.98 10.20 0.39
CA GLU A 15 -5.26 8.86 0.89
C GLU A 15 -6.72 8.48 0.76
N ASN A 16 -6.99 7.22 0.42
CA ASN A 16 -8.32 6.61 0.35
C ASN A 16 -9.31 7.38 -0.57
N MET A 17 -8.80 8.05 -1.60
CA MET A 17 -9.62 8.82 -2.54
C MET A 17 -10.05 7.95 -3.72
N VAL A 18 -11.22 8.26 -4.28
CA VAL A 18 -11.70 7.67 -5.53
C VAL A 18 -11.81 8.78 -6.58
N PHE A 19 -11.09 8.61 -7.69
CA PHE A 19 -11.16 9.45 -8.88
C PHE A 19 -11.94 8.69 -9.96
N ASN A 20 -13.12 9.16 -10.31
CA ASN A 20 -14.04 8.42 -11.16
C ASN A 20 -14.74 9.35 -12.16
N ASP A 21 -14.88 8.88 -13.40
CA ASP A 21 -15.62 9.57 -14.47
C ASP A 21 -15.11 10.99 -14.78
N ASN A 22 -13.80 11.24 -14.67
CA ASN A 22 -13.21 12.51 -15.05
C ASN A 22 -12.95 12.53 -16.58
N GLN A 23 -12.90 13.73 -17.18
CA GLN A 23 -12.69 13.91 -18.62
C GLN A 23 -11.22 13.98 -19.05
N ASP A 24 -10.31 13.71 -18.12
CA ASP A 24 -8.87 13.57 -18.28
C ASP A 24 -8.38 12.66 -17.16
N THR A 25 -7.11 12.68 -16.81
CA THR A 25 -6.51 11.86 -15.77
C THR A 25 -7.24 11.97 -14.43
N GLY A 26 -7.41 10.85 -13.72
CA GLY A 26 -8.02 10.85 -12.38
C GLY A 26 -7.24 11.71 -11.40
N LEU A 27 -5.94 11.41 -11.18
CA LEU A 27 -5.02 12.27 -10.41
C LEU A 27 -3.74 12.48 -11.21
N GLN A 28 -3.40 13.73 -11.50
CA GLN A 28 -2.16 14.12 -12.16
C GLN A 28 -1.25 14.90 -11.20
N ILE A 29 0.02 14.50 -11.10
CA ILE A 29 1.09 15.26 -10.43
C ILE A 29 1.87 16.01 -11.51
N SER A 30 1.68 17.31 -11.60
CA SER A 30 2.47 18.21 -12.44
C SER A 30 2.30 19.66 -12.00
N ARG A 31 3.21 20.52 -12.44
CA ARG A 31 3.14 21.95 -12.09
C ARG A 31 1.83 22.58 -12.56
N TYR A 32 1.28 23.47 -11.77
CA TYR A 32 0.24 24.41 -12.17
C TYR A 32 0.82 25.70 -12.72
N ASN A 33 1.84 26.24 -12.03
CA ASN A 33 2.48 27.49 -12.43
C ASN A 33 3.51 27.26 -13.54
N THR A 34 3.29 27.84 -14.71
CA THR A 34 4.20 27.76 -15.86
C THR A 34 5.58 28.39 -15.61
N ASN A 35 5.71 29.28 -14.60
CA ASN A 35 6.99 29.86 -14.19
C ASN A 35 7.86 28.89 -13.36
N ALA A 36 7.31 27.79 -12.86
CA ALA A 36 8.09 26.70 -12.27
C ALA A 36 8.86 25.99 -13.39
N ALA A 37 10.05 26.50 -13.72
CA ALA A 37 10.75 26.15 -14.95
C ALA A 37 11.61 24.90 -14.84
N THR A 38 12.03 24.54 -13.61
CA THR A 38 12.98 23.44 -13.37
C THR A 38 12.39 22.35 -12.49
N ILE A 39 12.99 21.17 -12.54
CA ILE A 39 12.57 20.00 -11.73
C ILE A 39 12.54 20.32 -10.22
N ALA A 40 13.38 21.22 -9.75
CA ALA A 40 13.43 21.64 -8.35
C ALA A 40 12.18 22.44 -7.91
N ASP A 41 11.47 23.04 -8.89
CA ASP A 41 10.26 23.83 -8.66
C ASP A 41 8.97 22.99 -8.82
N TRP A 42 9.10 21.75 -9.28
CA TRP A 42 7.95 20.90 -9.61
C TRP A 42 7.45 20.11 -8.39
N PRO A 43 6.18 19.69 -8.40
CA PRO A 43 5.57 18.94 -7.29
C PRO A 43 6.37 17.69 -6.93
N SER A 44 6.81 17.61 -5.66
CA SER A 44 7.78 16.64 -5.16
C SER A 44 7.35 16.06 -3.82
N TYR A 45 7.83 14.86 -3.51
CA TYR A 45 7.66 14.19 -2.20
C TYR A 45 6.20 14.04 -1.76
N ASN A 46 5.29 13.82 -2.71
CA ASN A 46 3.89 13.54 -2.40
C ASN A 46 3.69 12.02 -2.25
N LEU A 47 2.81 11.65 -1.31
CA LEU A 47 2.37 10.27 -1.10
C LEU A 47 0.91 10.14 -1.53
N ILE A 48 0.66 9.28 -2.52
CA ILE A 48 -0.68 8.87 -2.95
C ILE A 48 -0.89 7.45 -2.43
N LEU A 49 -1.74 7.31 -1.40
CA LEU A 49 -1.89 6.08 -0.63
C LEU A 49 -3.30 5.52 -0.77
N ASN A 50 -3.42 4.25 -1.09
CA ASN A 50 -4.69 3.51 -1.11
C ASN A 50 -5.78 4.17 -1.96
N CYS A 51 -5.41 4.93 -2.99
CA CYS A 51 -6.36 5.59 -3.88
C CYS A 51 -6.83 4.66 -5.00
N THR A 52 -8.04 4.93 -5.50
CA THR A 52 -8.61 4.23 -6.66
C THR A 52 -8.89 5.23 -7.77
N SER A 53 -8.51 4.90 -9.01
CA SER A 53 -8.81 5.73 -10.18
C SER A 53 -9.44 4.89 -11.28
N LYS A 54 -10.64 5.26 -11.75
CA LYS A 54 -11.41 4.44 -12.68
C LYS A 54 -12.29 5.26 -13.61
N ASN A 55 -12.63 4.68 -14.76
CA ASN A 55 -13.57 5.23 -15.74
C ASN A 55 -13.27 6.66 -16.19
N ASN A 56 -12.01 7.08 -16.09
CA ASN A 56 -11.62 8.38 -16.62
C ASN A 56 -11.52 8.29 -18.15
N CYS A 57 -12.07 9.27 -18.87
CA CYS A 57 -12.16 9.24 -20.33
C CYS A 57 -12.19 10.64 -20.91
N ASP A 58 -11.22 11.00 -21.74
CA ASP A 58 -11.31 12.15 -22.64
C ASP A 58 -12.22 11.80 -23.82
N ASN A 59 -13.45 12.22 -23.77
CA ASN A 59 -14.44 11.91 -24.80
C ASN A 59 -14.10 12.49 -26.19
N ALA A 60 -13.14 13.40 -26.28
CA ALA A 60 -12.74 14.01 -27.57
C ALA A 60 -11.66 13.18 -28.27
N SER A 61 -10.66 12.70 -27.55
CA SER A 61 -9.51 11.97 -28.12
C SER A 61 -9.42 10.52 -27.68
N MET A 62 -10.00 10.16 -26.54
CA MET A 62 -9.81 8.91 -25.81
C MET A 62 -8.39 8.73 -25.24
N GLU A 63 -7.47 9.67 -25.55
CA GLU A 63 -6.09 9.70 -25.07
C GLU A 63 -5.97 10.54 -23.80
N ASN A 64 -4.88 10.38 -23.05
CA ASN A 64 -4.47 11.16 -21.88
C ASN A 64 -5.33 10.98 -20.60
N ALA A 65 -6.46 10.32 -20.65
CA ALA A 65 -7.29 10.07 -19.49
C ALA A 65 -6.81 8.82 -18.73
N ASP A 66 -5.69 8.99 -18.05
CA ASP A 66 -5.05 7.94 -17.25
C ASP A 66 -5.74 7.75 -15.90
N GLY A 67 -5.48 6.64 -15.24
CA GLY A 67 -5.84 6.49 -13.83
C GLY A 67 -5.04 7.47 -12.98
N PHE A 68 -3.73 7.33 -13.02
CA PHE A 68 -2.76 8.17 -12.32
C PHE A 68 -1.66 8.61 -13.25
N ALA A 69 -1.25 9.88 -13.15
CA ALA A 69 -0.15 10.40 -13.92
C ALA A 69 0.81 11.22 -13.06
N ALA A 70 2.09 10.91 -13.13
CA ALA A 70 3.16 11.77 -12.65
C ALA A 70 4.02 12.13 -13.85
N LYS A 71 3.57 13.13 -14.64
CA LYS A 71 4.05 13.35 -15.98
C LYS A 71 4.39 14.81 -16.29
N LEU A 72 5.16 15.01 -17.35
CA LEU A 72 5.53 16.30 -17.97
C LEU A 72 6.40 17.19 -17.09
N THR A 73 5.96 17.54 -15.91
CA THR A 73 6.63 18.47 -14.97
C THR A 73 6.42 17.98 -13.53
N CYS A 74 6.83 16.77 -13.26
CA CYS A 74 6.80 16.10 -11.97
C CYS A 74 8.20 16.12 -11.36
N GLY A 75 8.33 16.53 -10.10
CA GLY A 75 9.59 16.56 -9.36
C GLY A 75 9.90 15.23 -8.65
N GLU A 76 10.93 15.23 -7.82
CA GLU A 76 11.50 14.04 -7.19
C GLU A 76 10.62 13.48 -6.06
N GLY A 77 10.76 12.17 -5.79
CA GLY A 77 10.31 11.53 -4.56
C GLY A 77 8.80 11.35 -4.42
N ASN A 78 8.03 11.44 -5.50
CA ASN A 78 6.60 11.13 -5.47
C ASN A 78 6.37 9.61 -5.40
N VAL A 79 5.45 9.17 -4.55
CA VAL A 79 5.17 7.75 -4.27
C VAL A 79 3.69 7.45 -4.45
N PHE A 80 3.39 6.39 -5.20
CA PHE A 80 2.09 5.73 -5.21
C PHE A 80 2.20 4.40 -4.46
N ASP A 81 1.37 4.20 -3.45
CA ASP A 81 1.37 2.99 -2.63
C ASP A 81 -0.05 2.47 -2.42
N GLY A 82 -0.26 1.19 -2.63
CA GLY A 82 -1.58 0.56 -2.44
C GLY A 82 -2.68 1.10 -3.36
N CYS A 83 -2.32 1.73 -4.49
CA CYS A 83 -3.29 2.32 -5.41
C CYS A 83 -3.79 1.32 -6.45
N MET A 84 -5.00 1.58 -6.98
CA MET A 84 -5.65 0.74 -7.98
C MET A 84 -6.18 1.61 -9.13
N ALA A 85 -5.78 1.29 -10.38
CA ALA A 85 -6.25 1.95 -11.58
C ALA A 85 -6.90 0.95 -12.54
N TYR A 86 -8.17 1.18 -12.90
CA TYR A 86 -8.86 0.29 -13.80
C TYR A 86 -9.94 0.98 -14.63
N ASN A 87 -10.19 0.43 -15.82
CA ASN A 87 -11.19 0.94 -16.75
C ASN A 87 -10.99 2.43 -17.13
N ASN A 88 -9.75 2.92 -17.14
CA ASN A 88 -9.47 4.23 -17.70
C ASN A 88 -9.30 4.11 -19.22
N SER A 89 -9.71 5.11 -19.98
CA SER A 89 -9.66 5.03 -21.45
C SER A 89 -8.25 5.02 -22.00
N ASP A 90 -7.27 5.56 -21.29
CA ASP A 90 -5.85 5.47 -21.62
C ASP A 90 -5.12 4.56 -20.61
N ASP A 91 -4.02 4.98 -20.04
CA ASP A 91 -3.16 4.12 -19.21
C ASP A 91 -3.63 4.03 -17.74
N GLY A 92 -3.22 2.97 -17.05
CA GLY A 92 -3.41 2.90 -15.59
C GLY A 92 -2.51 3.91 -14.87
N TRP A 93 -1.21 3.91 -15.21
CA TRP A 93 -0.21 4.91 -14.82
C TRP A 93 0.49 5.47 -16.06
N ASP A 94 0.66 6.80 -16.12
CA ASP A 94 1.49 7.47 -17.13
C ASP A 94 2.59 8.34 -16.48
N LEU A 95 3.85 7.96 -16.70
CA LEU A 95 5.05 8.71 -16.26
C LEU A 95 5.74 9.41 -17.45
N PHE A 96 4.98 9.98 -18.34
CA PHE A 96 5.50 10.55 -19.59
C PHE A 96 6.36 11.81 -19.34
N ALA A 97 7.61 11.76 -19.81
CA ALA A 97 8.46 12.92 -19.93
C ALA A 97 8.47 13.41 -21.38
N LYS A 98 8.67 14.71 -21.63
CA LYS A 98 8.76 15.23 -22.99
C LYS A 98 9.97 16.14 -23.20
N ALA A 99 10.50 16.16 -24.41
CA ALA A 99 11.71 16.91 -24.75
C ALA A 99 11.66 18.40 -24.41
N ALA A 100 10.48 19.02 -24.47
CA ALA A 100 10.31 20.43 -24.17
C ALA A 100 10.55 20.81 -22.71
N THR A 101 10.35 19.88 -21.77
CA THR A 101 10.53 20.09 -20.33
C THR A 101 11.71 19.30 -19.77
N GLY A 102 12.19 18.27 -20.48
CA GLY A 102 13.27 17.41 -20.03
C GLY A 102 12.81 16.29 -19.10
N PRO A 103 13.74 15.68 -18.35
CA PRO A 103 13.44 14.57 -17.45
C PRO A 103 12.54 15.00 -16.29
N ILE A 104 11.66 14.09 -15.88
CA ILE A 104 10.90 14.19 -14.64
C ILE A 104 11.67 13.52 -13.50
N GLY A 105 11.28 13.81 -12.25
CA GLY A 105 11.84 13.19 -11.07
C GLY A 105 11.56 11.69 -10.98
N VAL A 106 12.33 11.02 -10.15
CA VAL A 106 12.11 9.60 -9.86
C VAL A 106 10.80 9.42 -9.12
N VAL A 107 9.94 8.55 -9.66
CA VAL A 107 8.67 8.14 -9.06
C VAL A 107 8.79 6.70 -8.58
N THR A 108 8.28 6.44 -7.38
CA THR A 108 8.10 5.07 -6.86
C THR A 108 6.63 4.66 -6.98
N ILE A 109 6.38 3.48 -7.56
CA ILE A 109 5.06 2.85 -7.59
C ILE A 109 5.20 1.51 -6.88
N GLN A 110 4.47 1.30 -5.79
CA GLN A 110 4.56 0.07 -5.01
C GLN A 110 3.20 -0.43 -4.54
N ASN A 111 3.06 -1.76 -4.42
CA ASN A 111 1.84 -2.41 -3.95
C ASN A 111 0.59 -2.01 -4.75
N CYS A 112 0.75 -1.68 -6.03
CA CYS A 112 -0.30 -1.12 -6.88
C CYS A 112 -0.84 -2.13 -7.89
N VAL A 113 -2.08 -1.92 -8.35
CA VAL A 113 -2.76 -2.79 -9.31
C VAL A 113 -3.31 -1.98 -10.47
N ALA A 114 -2.97 -2.39 -11.70
CA ALA A 114 -3.47 -1.80 -12.95
C ALA A 114 -4.15 -2.88 -13.80
N PHE A 115 -5.42 -2.70 -14.14
CA PHE A 115 -6.13 -3.69 -14.96
C PHE A 115 -7.23 -3.07 -15.79
N ARG A 116 -7.51 -3.70 -16.95
CA ARG A 116 -8.59 -3.30 -17.84
C ARG A 116 -8.53 -1.83 -18.25
N ASN A 117 -7.33 -1.25 -18.36
CA ASN A 117 -7.15 0.08 -18.93
C ASN A 117 -7.06 -0.01 -20.45
N GLY A 118 -7.36 1.10 -21.15
CA GLY A 118 -7.58 1.18 -22.58
C GLY A 118 -9.06 1.18 -22.97
N PHE A 119 -9.96 1.08 -22.00
CA PHE A 119 -11.42 1.16 -22.17
C PHE A 119 -12.10 1.35 -20.82
N THR A 120 -13.20 2.11 -20.83
CA THR A 120 -14.05 2.27 -19.65
C THR A 120 -15.00 1.08 -19.48
N GLU A 121 -15.62 0.95 -18.31
CA GLU A 121 -16.67 -0.06 -18.11
C GLU A 121 -17.89 0.15 -19.02
N PHE A 122 -18.07 1.35 -19.59
CA PHE A 122 -19.14 1.70 -20.52
C PHE A 122 -18.74 1.47 -21.99
N GLY A 123 -17.49 1.12 -22.27
CA GLY A 123 -16.99 0.73 -23.57
C GLY A 123 -16.39 1.86 -24.41
N GLU A 124 -16.09 3.03 -23.84
CA GLU A 124 -15.27 4.04 -24.48
C GLU A 124 -13.78 3.61 -24.45
N GLY A 125 -13.00 4.09 -25.38
CA GLY A 125 -11.58 3.79 -25.53
C GLY A 125 -11.32 2.86 -26.70
N TYR A 126 -11.28 1.62 -26.52
CA TYR A 126 -11.03 0.51 -27.46
C TYR A 126 -10.40 0.89 -28.81
N GLY A 127 -9.06 0.93 -28.84
CA GLY A 127 -8.28 1.16 -30.08
C GLY A 127 -8.04 2.62 -30.45
N ASN A 128 -8.45 3.57 -29.63
CA ASN A 128 -8.15 5.00 -29.82
C ASN A 128 -7.14 5.54 -28.78
N CYS A 129 -6.54 4.69 -27.96
CA CYS A 129 -5.69 5.02 -26.84
C CYS A 129 -4.59 3.98 -26.66
N ASP A 130 -3.64 4.23 -25.76
CA ASP A 130 -2.57 3.27 -25.47
C ASP A 130 -3.09 2.09 -24.62
N GLY A 131 -3.65 2.34 -23.44
CA GLY A 131 -4.23 1.30 -22.60
C GLY A 131 -3.22 0.36 -21.97
N ASN A 132 -2.07 0.87 -21.52
CA ASN A 132 -1.11 0.10 -20.75
C ASN A 132 -1.51 0.05 -19.27
N GLY A 133 -1.03 -0.95 -18.54
CA GLY A 133 -1.13 -0.94 -17.08
C GLY A 133 -0.23 0.12 -16.47
N PHE A 134 1.07 0.03 -16.75
CA PHE A 134 2.09 0.96 -16.26
C PHE A 134 2.97 1.43 -17.43
N LYS A 135 2.80 2.70 -17.81
CA LYS A 135 3.61 3.39 -18.83
C LYS A 135 4.66 4.24 -18.14
N LEU A 136 5.91 3.82 -18.19
CA LEU A 136 7.00 4.27 -17.33
C LEU A 136 7.98 5.21 -18.03
N GLY A 137 7.49 6.06 -18.91
CA GLY A 137 8.33 7.04 -19.59
C GLY A 137 7.78 7.55 -20.91
N GLY A 138 8.64 8.23 -21.69
CA GLY A 138 8.27 8.77 -23.01
C GLY A 138 9.39 9.58 -23.67
N SER A 139 9.24 9.80 -24.97
CA SER A 139 10.06 10.73 -25.79
C SER A 139 11.58 10.50 -25.77
N GLY A 140 12.08 9.34 -25.34
CA GLY A 140 13.51 9.09 -25.19
C GLY A 140 14.17 9.86 -24.04
N ILE A 141 13.38 10.31 -23.08
CA ILE A 141 13.85 11.06 -21.90
C ILE A 141 14.00 10.10 -20.73
N GLY A 142 15.19 10.07 -20.11
CA GLY A 142 15.54 9.12 -19.07
C GLY A 142 15.14 9.58 -17.66
N SER A 143 14.38 8.73 -16.93
CA SER A 143 14.10 8.85 -15.50
C SER A 143 14.10 7.45 -14.89
N ALA A 144 14.88 7.23 -13.83
CA ALA A 144 15.10 5.90 -13.24
C ALA A 144 14.02 5.57 -12.19
N HIS A 145 12.80 5.36 -12.67
CA HIS A 145 11.66 5.03 -11.80
C HIS A 145 11.83 3.68 -11.08
N VAL A 146 11.12 3.51 -9.98
CA VAL A 146 11.12 2.29 -9.17
C VAL A 146 9.72 1.73 -9.09
N VAL A 147 9.54 0.49 -9.55
CA VAL A 147 8.25 -0.21 -9.51
C VAL A 147 8.41 -1.50 -8.71
N LYS A 148 7.64 -1.65 -7.64
CA LYS A 148 7.77 -2.78 -6.71
C LYS A 148 6.42 -3.39 -6.39
N ASN A 149 6.38 -4.71 -6.33
CA ASN A 149 5.23 -5.45 -5.81
C ASN A 149 3.91 -5.03 -6.45
N CYS A 150 3.90 -4.90 -7.79
CA CYS A 150 2.76 -4.44 -8.56
C CYS A 150 2.16 -5.55 -9.42
N LEU A 151 0.83 -5.50 -9.60
CA LEU A 151 0.09 -6.41 -10.46
C LEU A 151 -0.47 -5.66 -11.67
N SER A 152 -0.31 -6.23 -12.86
CA SER A 152 -0.91 -5.72 -14.10
C SER A 152 -1.62 -6.85 -14.85
N PHE A 153 -2.92 -6.69 -15.16
CA PHE A 153 -3.62 -7.73 -15.90
C PHE A 153 -4.77 -7.19 -16.77
N GLU A 154 -5.06 -7.91 -17.85
CA GLU A 154 -6.18 -7.63 -18.76
C GLU A 154 -6.22 -6.20 -19.32
N ASN A 155 -5.08 -5.50 -19.37
CA ASN A 155 -5.02 -4.21 -20.03
C ASN A 155 -5.04 -4.37 -21.56
N LEU A 156 -5.50 -3.35 -22.28
CA LEU A 156 -5.64 -3.38 -23.74
C LEU A 156 -4.28 -3.58 -24.40
N HIS A 157 -3.24 -2.92 -23.89
CA HIS A 157 -1.85 -3.01 -24.35
C HIS A 157 -0.93 -3.75 -23.36
N CYS A 158 0.24 -3.17 -23.08
CA CYS A 158 1.26 -3.82 -22.25
C CYS A 158 0.91 -3.77 -20.76
N GLY A 159 1.35 -4.78 -20.01
CA GLY A 159 1.28 -4.72 -18.55
C GLY A 159 2.21 -3.63 -18.00
N PHE A 160 3.48 -3.73 -18.34
CA PHE A 160 4.52 -2.74 -17.99
C PHE A 160 5.29 -2.37 -19.26
N THR A 161 5.49 -1.08 -19.51
CA THR A 161 6.28 -0.61 -20.66
C THR A 161 7.22 0.53 -20.28
N ASP A 162 8.47 0.46 -20.76
CA ASP A 162 9.43 1.56 -20.64
C ASP A 162 9.04 2.78 -21.49
N ASN A 163 8.19 2.60 -22.49
CA ASN A 163 7.71 3.63 -23.42
C ASN A 163 8.80 4.60 -23.91
N ASN A 164 9.93 4.07 -24.37
CA ASN A 164 11.13 4.83 -24.78
C ASN A 164 11.82 5.61 -23.63
N ASN A 165 11.72 5.17 -22.39
CA ASN A 165 12.54 5.67 -21.30
C ASN A 165 13.90 4.91 -21.33
N PRO A 166 15.02 5.56 -21.66
CA PRO A 166 16.31 4.88 -21.74
C PRO A 166 16.90 4.53 -20.39
N LYS A 167 16.36 5.09 -19.29
CA LYS A 167 16.85 4.94 -17.91
C LYS A 167 15.86 4.31 -16.95
N LEU A 168 14.91 3.54 -17.45
CA LEU A 168 14.01 2.82 -16.53
C LEU A 168 14.84 2.05 -15.49
N GLY A 169 14.67 2.37 -14.19
CA GLY A 169 15.56 1.91 -13.14
C GLY A 169 15.29 0.47 -12.73
N THR A 170 14.16 0.21 -12.05
CA THR A 170 13.99 -1.07 -11.34
C THR A 170 12.54 -1.56 -11.39
N LEU A 171 12.35 -2.82 -11.75
CA LEU A 171 11.10 -3.57 -11.57
C LEU A 171 11.36 -4.77 -10.68
N ILE A 172 10.73 -4.83 -9.50
CA ILE A 172 10.94 -5.90 -8.51
C ILE A 172 9.59 -6.48 -8.10
N ASN A 173 9.51 -7.81 -8.00
CA ASN A 173 8.32 -8.51 -7.51
C ASN A 173 7.03 -8.08 -8.24
N CYS A 174 7.07 -7.93 -9.55
CA CYS A 174 5.90 -7.54 -10.33
C CYS A 174 5.31 -8.74 -11.08
N THR A 175 3.99 -8.83 -11.08
CA THR A 175 3.24 -9.82 -11.86
C THR A 175 2.50 -9.15 -13.00
N ALA A 176 2.58 -9.75 -14.19
CA ALA A 176 1.78 -9.36 -15.34
C ALA A 176 1.07 -10.59 -15.94
N ILE A 177 -0.26 -10.52 -16.05
CA ILE A 177 -1.08 -11.64 -16.53
C ILE A 177 -2.06 -11.15 -17.60
N ASN A 178 -2.09 -11.86 -18.73
CA ASN A 178 -3.11 -11.65 -19.77
C ASN A 178 -3.28 -10.18 -20.23
N ASN A 179 -2.22 -9.40 -20.23
CA ASN A 179 -2.24 -8.12 -20.97
C ASN A 179 -2.23 -8.43 -22.48
N ASN A 180 -2.35 -7.42 -23.35
CA ASN A 180 -2.52 -7.60 -24.80
C ASN A 180 -3.98 -7.83 -25.23
N GLY A 181 -4.91 -7.13 -24.61
CA GLY A 181 -6.34 -7.22 -24.94
C GLY A 181 -6.65 -6.87 -26.39
N GLU A 182 -5.85 -6.04 -27.04
CA GLU A 182 -5.94 -5.73 -28.48
C GLU A 182 -5.49 -6.90 -29.37
N GLY A 183 -4.66 -7.81 -28.86
CA GLY A 183 -4.14 -8.97 -29.60
C GLY A 183 -3.07 -8.63 -30.65
N THR A 184 -2.38 -7.49 -30.54
CA THR A 184 -1.47 -6.94 -31.57
C THR A 184 0.00 -6.89 -31.15
N GLY A 185 0.45 -7.77 -30.29
CA GLY A 185 1.86 -7.87 -29.90
C GLY A 185 2.28 -6.91 -28.79
N LYS A 186 1.39 -6.69 -27.84
CA LYS A 186 1.61 -5.89 -26.62
C LYS A 186 1.87 -6.83 -25.45
N PRO A 187 3.13 -7.11 -25.09
CA PRO A 187 3.45 -8.13 -24.08
C PRO A 187 3.11 -7.69 -22.65
N ASN A 188 3.13 -8.65 -21.74
CA ASN A 188 3.07 -8.38 -20.31
C ASN A 188 4.18 -7.41 -19.88
N PHE A 189 5.41 -7.63 -20.36
CA PHE A 189 6.54 -6.72 -20.13
C PHE A 189 7.15 -6.27 -21.45
N SER A 190 7.21 -4.95 -21.69
CA SER A 190 7.80 -4.31 -22.87
C SER A 190 8.86 -3.30 -22.43
N CYS A 191 9.91 -3.77 -21.75
CA CYS A 191 10.98 -2.94 -21.18
C CYS A 191 12.30 -3.22 -21.87
N TYR A 192 12.41 -2.87 -23.18
CA TYR A 192 13.55 -3.20 -24.02
C TYR A 192 14.23 -1.98 -24.65
N ARG A 193 13.74 -0.78 -24.39
CA ARG A 193 14.30 0.49 -24.87
C ARG A 193 15.09 1.24 -23.79
N CYS A 194 15.10 0.70 -22.57
CA CYS A 194 15.90 1.17 -21.45
C CYS A 194 17.36 0.71 -21.58
N THR A 195 18.17 1.46 -22.34
CA THR A 195 19.52 1.05 -22.75
C THR A 195 20.68 1.79 -22.07
N ASP A 196 20.39 2.67 -21.09
CA ASP A 196 21.39 3.50 -20.42
C ASP A 196 21.16 3.51 -18.86
N PRO A 197 21.80 2.65 -18.11
CA PRO A 197 22.59 1.46 -18.43
C PRO A 197 21.76 0.20 -18.70
N GLY A 198 20.48 0.25 -18.69
CA GLY A 198 19.52 -0.82 -18.69
C GLY A 198 18.65 -0.78 -17.44
N CYS A 199 17.79 -1.77 -17.29
CA CYS A 199 16.87 -1.89 -16.17
C CYS A 199 17.26 -3.09 -15.29
N ASP A 200 17.04 -2.98 -13.99
CA ASP A 200 17.16 -4.10 -13.07
C ASP A 200 15.79 -4.76 -12.91
N PHE A 201 15.70 -6.01 -13.35
CA PHE A 201 14.50 -6.84 -13.23
C PHE A 201 14.76 -7.95 -12.23
N ASP A 202 13.95 -8.02 -11.18
CA ASP A 202 14.09 -9.05 -10.15
C ASP A 202 12.73 -9.62 -9.75
N ASN A 203 12.66 -10.95 -9.64
CA ASN A 203 11.48 -11.69 -9.20
C ASN A 203 10.20 -11.37 -10.00
N LEU A 204 10.29 -11.24 -11.32
CA LEU A 204 9.11 -10.96 -12.14
C LEU A 204 8.33 -12.24 -12.47
N MET A 205 7.00 -12.10 -12.61
CA MET A 205 6.11 -13.16 -13.06
C MET A 205 5.30 -12.70 -14.29
N SER A 206 5.58 -13.30 -15.45
CA SER A 206 4.77 -13.14 -16.66
C SER A 206 4.00 -14.42 -16.94
N TYR A 207 2.68 -14.31 -17.10
CA TYR A 207 1.83 -15.48 -17.34
C TYR A 207 0.69 -15.19 -18.32
N TYR A 208 0.33 -16.19 -19.11
CA TYR A 208 -0.81 -16.12 -20.02
C TYR A 208 -1.66 -17.38 -19.88
N ASP A 209 -2.96 -17.18 -19.66
CA ASP A 209 -3.96 -18.23 -19.65
C ASP A 209 -5.29 -17.70 -20.21
N ALA A 210 -5.61 -18.14 -21.43
CA ALA A 210 -6.84 -17.70 -22.09
C ALA A 210 -8.12 -18.14 -21.35
N SER A 211 -8.06 -19.14 -20.48
CA SER A 211 -9.23 -19.64 -19.75
C SER A 211 -9.69 -18.69 -18.65
N ILE A 212 -8.79 -17.84 -18.15
CA ILE A 212 -9.09 -16.85 -17.11
C ILE A 212 -9.17 -15.43 -17.65
N PHE A 213 -8.98 -15.21 -18.95
CA PHE A 213 -9.09 -13.89 -19.58
C PHE A 213 -10.54 -13.38 -19.57
N LEU A 214 -10.69 -12.04 -19.43
CA LEU A 214 -12.00 -11.40 -19.50
C LEU A 214 -12.69 -11.70 -20.83
N SER A 215 -13.92 -12.19 -20.78
CA SER A 215 -14.72 -12.45 -21.96
C SER A 215 -15.43 -11.16 -22.41
N ASP A 216 -14.82 -10.44 -23.34
CA ASP A 216 -15.41 -9.26 -23.99
C ASP A 216 -15.28 -9.38 -25.52
N ALA A 217 -16.34 -9.07 -26.25
CA ALA A 217 -16.35 -9.17 -27.73
C ALA A 217 -15.35 -8.23 -28.42
N LYS A 218 -14.92 -7.16 -27.73
CA LYS A 218 -13.95 -6.18 -28.24
C LYS A 218 -12.52 -6.57 -27.92
N LEU A 219 -12.28 -7.40 -26.92
CA LEU A 219 -10.98 -7.88 -26.54
C LEU A 219 -10.65 -9.17 -27.29
N LYS A 220 -9.49 -9.19 -27.92
CA LYS A 220 -9.01 -10.36 -28.65
C LYS A 220 -8.14 -11.26 -27.79
N GLY A 221 -7.42 -10.65 -26.84
CA GLY A 221 -6.45 -11.33 -26.01
C GLY A 221 -5.35 -12.04 -26.78
N GLY A 222 -4.43 -12.58 -26.09
CA GLY A 222 -3.38 -13.41 -26.68
C GLY A 222 -2.02 -13.22 -26.03
N ALA A 223 -1.23 -14.30 -26.06
CA ALA A 223 0.12 -14.26 -25.56
C ALA A 223 1.05 -13.51 -26.53
N SER A 224 1.90 -12.64 -25.99
CA SER A 224 2.93 -11.93 -26.73
C SER A 224 4.28 -12.04 -26.02
N ASN A 225 5.36 -12.09 -26.81
CA ASN A 225 6.71 -12.27 -26.28
C ASN A 225 7.13 -11.08 -25.41
N ASP A 226 7.50 -11.35 -24.16
CA ASP A 226 8.12 -10.37 -23.30
C ASP A 226 9.44 -9.86 -23.86
N LYS A 227 9.78 -8.61 -23.56
CA LYS A 227 10.98 -7.93 -24.07
C LYS A 227 11.67 -7.18 -22.94
N TYR A 228 12.96 -7.47 -22.76
CA TYR A 228 13.79 -6.89 -21.70
C TYR A 228 15.13 -6.41 -22.25
N VAL A 229 15.68 -5.35 -21.68
CA VAL A 229 17.07 -4.94 -21.79
C VAL A 229 17.55 -4.51 -20.40
N GLY A 230 18.61 -5.11 -19.94
CA GLY A 230 19.18 -4.86 -18.62
C GLY A 230 19.56 -6.14 -17.90
N THR A 231 19.66 -6.09 -16.58
CA THR A 231 19.90 -7.26 -15.72
C THR A 231 18.58 -7.92 -15.38
N TYR A 232 18.46 -9.22 -15.58
CA TYR A 232 17.28 -10.00 -15.22
C TYR A 232 17.65 -11.06 -14.21
N ASN A 233 17.15 -10.91 -12.99
CA ASN A 233 17.45 -11.82 -11.90
C ASN A 233 16.15 -12.48 -11.42
N ASN A 234 16.15 -13.80 -11.39
CA ASN A 234 15.11 -14.65 -10.84
C ASN A 234 13.68 -14.25 -11.26
N GLY A 235 13.18 -14.75 -12.36
CA GLY A 235 11.82 -14.44 -12.80
C GLY A 235 11.37 -15.36 -13.93
N VAL A 236 10.08 -15.35 -14.19
CA VAL A 236 9.42 -16.10 -15.27
C VAL A 236 8.98 -15.14 -16.35
N TYR A 237 9.41 -15.36 -17.58
CA TYR A 237 8.93 -14.59 -18.73
C TYR A 237 8.46 -15.49 -19.89
N TYR A 238 7.54 -14.98 -20.66
CA TYR A 238 6.92 -15.70 -21.79
C TYR A 238 7.65 -15.44 -23.10
N ASN A 239 7.86 -16.51 -23.87
CA ASN A 239 8.38 -16.41 -25.21
C ASN A 239 7.95 -17.55 -26.14
N SER A 240 7.26 -17.22 -27.23
CA SER A 240 6.99 -18.11 -28.37
C SER A 240 6.38 -19.46 -27.95
N GLY A 241 5.40 -19.42 -27.04
CA GLY A 241 4.65 -20.61 -26.61
C GLY A 241 5.29 -21.39 -25.47
N TYR A 242 6.35 -20.89 -24.84
CA TYR A 242 6.97 -21.47 -23.65
C TYR A 242 7.39 -20.39 -22.67
N TYR A 243 7.76 -20.80 -21.48
CA TYR A 243 8.27 -19.92 -20.44
C TYR A 243 9.77 -20.17 -20.23
N LEU A 244 10.42 -19.16 -19.68
CA LEU A 244 11.82 -19.19 -19.30
C LEU A 244 11.94 -18.69 -17.87
N VAL A 245 12.78 -19.35 -17.08
CA VAL A 245 13.25 -18.87 -15.81
C VAL A 245 14.68 -18.40 -16.00
N GLU A 246 14.94 -17.18 -15.58
CA GLU A 246 16.26 -16.58 -15.63
C GLU A 246 16.74 -16.24 -14.23
N SER A 247 18.03 -16.39 -14.03
CA SER A 247 18.72 -15.91 -12.85
C SER A 247 20.06 -15.32 -13.26
N ASP A 248 20.33 -14.12 -12.77
CA ASP A 248 21.65 -13.49 -12.82
C ASP A 248 22.24 -13.29 -14.24
N THR A 249 21.39 -12.98 -15.22
CA THR A 249 21.80 -12.92 -16.61
C THR A 249 21.40 -11.59 -17.27
N ALA A 250 22.33 -10.98 -18.00
CA ALA A 250 22.03 -9.85 -18.86
C ALA A 250 21.22 -10.30 -20.08
N ILE A 251 20.04 -9.70 -20.27
CA ILE A 251 19.17 -9.96 -21.42
C ILE A 251 19.22 -8.76 -22.37
N THR A 252 19.47 -9.00 -23.64
CA THR A 252 19.46 -7.97 -24.66
C THR A 252 18.34 -8.21 -25.65
N ASN A 253 17.36 -7.32 -25.67
CA ASN A 253 16.27 -7.25 -26.65
C ASN A 253 15.60 -8.61 -26.93
N GLY A 254 15.22 -9.32 -25.88
CA GLY A 254 14.55 -10.62 -25.99
C GLY A 254 15.46 -11.80 -26.38
N ALA A 255 16.77 -11.65 -26.29
CA ALA A 255 17.67 -12.80 -26.37
C ALA A 255 17.36 -13.78 -25.22
N LYS A 256 17.34 -15.05 -25.53
CA LYS A 256 16.86 -16.12 -24.65
C LYS A 256 18.01 -16.83 -24.02
N ILE A 257 18.13 -16.68 -22.74
CA ILE A 257 19.03 -17.46 -21.93
C ILE A 257 18.17 -18.13 -20.86
N GLY A 258 18.35 -19.40 -20.58
CA GLY A 258 17.59 -20.12 -19.57
C GLY A 258 16.89 -21.38 -20.07
N THR A 259 16.36 -22.14 -19.13
CA THR A 259 15.72 -23.42 -19.41
C THR A 259 14.24 -23.21 -19.76
N LYS A 260 13.87 -23.70 -20.95
CA LYS A 260 12.47 -23.71 -21.38
C LYS A 260 11.65 -24.66 -20.54
N PHE A 261 10.46 -24.25 -20.16
CA PHE A 261 9.49 -25.08 -19.46
C PHE A 261 8.04 -24.71 -19.86
N ALA A 262 7.07 -25.52 -19.43
CA ALA A 262 5.66 -25.32 -19.77
C ALA A 262 5.02 -24.09 -19.09
N GLY A 263 5.68 -23.54 -18.10
CA GLY A 263 5.18 -22.42 -17.30
C GLY A 263 4.67 -22.87 -15.94
N PRO A 264 4.38 -21.91 -15.06
CA PRO A 264 3.64 -22.15 -13.83
C PRO A 264 2.28 -22.78 -14.10
N THR A 265 1.73 -23.44 -13.11
CA THR A 265 0.40 -24.07 -13.14
C THR A 265 -0.52 -23.43 -12.10
N ALA A 266 -1.80 -23.73 -12.15
CA ALA A 266 -2.72 -23.22 -11.14
C ALA A 266 -2.34 -23.61 -9.70
N SER A 267 -1.60 -24.71 -9.53
CA SER A 267 -1.11 -25.14 -8.21
C SER A 267 0.00 -24.25 -7.64
N ASP A 268 0.65 -23.44 -8.47
CA ASP A 268 1.74 -22.54 -8.07
C ASP A 268 1.21 -21.18 -7.58
N PHE A 269 -0.06 -20.89 -7.82
CA PHE A 269 -0.72 -19.66 -7.38
C PHE A 269 -1.64 -19.90 -6.19
N ILE A 270 -1.86 -18.87 -5.37
CA ILE A 270 -2.87 -18.85 -4.31
C ILE A 270 -4.25 -18.92 -4.97
N ALA A 271 -4.51 -18.02 -5.91
CA ALA A 271 -5.72 -18.03 -6.73
C ALA A 271 -5.39 -17.67 -8.20
N LEU A 272 -5.55 -18.66 -9.09
CA LEU A 272 -5.46 -18.46 -10.55
C LEU A 272 -6.85 -18.68 -11.15
N THR A 273 -7.69 -17.66 -11.10
CA THR A 273 -9.08 -17.70 -11.54
C THR A 273 -9.41 -16.45 -12.35
N LYS A 274 -10.56 -16.43 -13.01
CA LYS A 274 -11.05 -15.18 -13.60
C LYS A 274 -11.21 -14.12 -12.53
N ALA A 275 -10.73 -12.90 -12.80
CA ALA A 275 -11.08 -11.73 -12.02
C ALA A 275 -12.61 -11.48 -12.11
N PRO A 276 -13.22 -10.79 -11.14
CA PRO A 276 -14.64 -10.46 -11.19
C PRO A 276 -15.03 -9.75 -12.49
N GLU A 277 -16.29 -9.91 -12.90
CA GLU A 277 -16.80 -9.38 -14.16
C GLU A 277 -16.75 -7.84 -14.24
N GLN A 278 -16.82 -7.32 -15.48
CA GLN A 278 -16.93 -5.90 -15.76
C GLN A 278 -18.12 -5.28 -15.02
N GLY A 279 -18.00 -4.05 -14.53
CA GLY A 279 -19.02 -3.38 -13.73
C GLY A 279 -19.01 -3.74 -12.24
N THR A 280 -18.10 -4.62 -11.80
CA THR A 280 -17.87 -4.85 -10.38
C THR A 280 -17.26 -3.58 -9.73
N ASP A 281 -17.77 -3.17 -8.58
CA ASP A 281 -17.17 -2.09 -7.80
C ASP A 281 -15.94 -2.61 -7.05
N PHE A 282 -14.80 -2.66 -7.78
CA PHE A 282 -13.55 -3.19 -7.26
C PHE A 282 -13.02 -2.38 -6.07
N HIS A 283 -13.37 -1.09 -5.99
CA HIS A 283 -13.02 -0.28 -4.83
C HIS A 283 -13.62 -0.85 -3.53
N LYS A 284 -14.82 -1.43 -3.60
CA LYS A 284 -15.46 -2.04 -2.42
C LYS A 284 -15.01 -3.47 -2.17
N VAL A 285 -14.81 -4.27 -3.24
CA VAL A 285 -14.54 -5.72 -3.06
C VAL A 285 -13.07 -6.04 -2.85
N TRP A 286 -12.15 -5.14 -3.24
CA TRP A 286 -10.71 -5.35 -3.14
C TRP A 286 -9.99 -4.40 -2.19
N ARG A 287 -10.72 -3.80 -1.25
CA ARG A 287 -10.11 -3.02 -0.17
C ARG A 287 -10.55 -3.51 1.20
N ASN A 288 -9.59 -3.53 2.09
CA ASN A 288 -9.84 -3.70 3.51
C ASN A 288 -10.46 -2.41 4.10
N ALA A 289 -10.94 -2.49 5.35
CA ALA A 289 -11.52 -1.34 6.04
C ALA A 289 -10.54 -0.17 6.24
N ASP A 290 -9.23 -0.44 6.30
CA ASP A 290 -8.17 0.57 6.37
C ASP A 290 -7.78 1.16 5.00
N GLY A 291 -8.45 0.75 3.94
CA GLY A 291 -8.20 1.18 2.57
C GLY A 291 -7.09 0.42 1.84
N SER A 292 -6.34 -0.46 2.50
CA SER A 292 -5.31 -1.28 1.86
C SER A 292 -5.91 -2.27 0.85
N LEU A 293 -5.13 -2.65 -0.16
CA LEU A 293 -5.57 -3.63 -1.16
C LEU A 293 -5.62 -5.05 -0.59
N ASN A 294 -6.67 -5.78 -0.97
CA ASN A 294 -6.84 -7.19 -0.66
C ASN A 294 -7.57 -7.88 -1.83
N LEU A 295 -6.82 -8.52 -2.70
CA LEU A 295 -7.33 -9.24 -3.85
C LEU A 295 -7.62 -10.73 -3.55
N GLY A 296 -7.51 -11.16 -2.28
CA GLY A 296 -7.73 -12.56 -1.89
C GLY A 296 -6.72 -13.52 -2.51
N GLY A 297 -5.48 -13.08 -2.75
CA GLY A 297 -4.43 -13.88 -3.37
C GLY A 297 -4.59 -14.09 -4.88
N LEU A 298 -5.46 -13.30 -5.55
CA LEU A 298 -5.63 -13.38 -7.00
C LEU A 298 -4.30 -13.15 -7.70
N TYR A 299 -3.86 -14.12 -8.51
CA TYR A 299 -2.60 -14.10 -9.27
C TYR A 299 -1.31 -14.01 -8.44
N GLU A 300 -1.38 -14.23 -7.15
CA GLU A 300 -0.19 -14.35 -6.29
C GLU A 300 0.37 -15.77 -6.33
N THR A 301 1.68 -15.90 -6.43
CA THR A 301 2.35 -17.18 -6.28
C THR A 301 2.35 -17.63 -4.81
N LYS A 302 2.28 -18.93 -4.57
CA LYS A 302 2.40 -19.48 -3.22
C LYS A 302 3.82 -19.32 -2.70
N THR A 303 3.99 -18.70 -1.57
CA THR A 303 5.31 -18.37 -0.98
C THR A 303 6.17 -19.60 -0.66
N ASP A 304 5.55 -20.76 -0.42
CA ASP A 304 6.21 -22.06 -0.20
C ASP A 304 6.41 -22.88 -1.48
N GLY A 305 6.00 -22.35 -2.64
CA GLY A 305 6.11 -23.00 -3.95
C GLY A 305 7.43 -22.70 -4.68
N ALA A 306 7.61 -23.32 -5.84
CA ALA A 306 8.78 -23.15 -6.69
C ALA A 306 9.01 -21.71 -7.17
N TYR A 307 7.96 -20.91 -7.20
CA TYR A 307 7.94 -19.51 -7.65
C TYR A 307 7.64 -18.55 -6.51
N GLY A 308 7.80 -18.96 -5.26
CA GLY A 308 7.33 -18.23 -4.08
C GLY A 308 8.00 -16.89 -3.82
N THR A 309 9.12 -16.59 -4.46
CA THR A 309 9.78 -15.28 -4.42
C THR A 309 9.40 -14.39 -5.60
N MET A 310 8.71 -14.94 -6.61
CA MET A 310 8.43 -14.25 -7.88
C MET A 310 7.04 -13.66 -7.90
N GLY A 311 6.94 -12.48 -8.49
CA GLY A 311 5.68 -11.76 -8.65
C GLY A 311 5.28 -10.93 -7.43
N TYR A 312 4.11 -10.35 -7.50
CA TYR A 312 3.56 -9.52 -6.44
C TYR A 312 2.96 -10.37 -5.32
N HIS A 313 2.98 -9.84 -4.11
CA HIS A 313 2.39 -10.46 -2.92
C HIS A 313 1.74 -9.38 -2.06
N LEU A 314 0.41 -9.33 -2.04
CA LEU A 314 -0.38 -8.39 -1.22
C LEU A 314 -1.12 -9.09 -0.08
N SER A 315 -1.42 -10.38 -0.23
CA SER A 315 -2.11 -11.13 0.82
C SER A 315 -1.11 -11.61 1.87
N ASN A 316 -1.39 -11.31 3.12
CA ASN A 316 -0.83 -12.08 4.22
C ASN A 316 -1.54 -13.44 4.20
N SER A 317 -0.80 -14.53 4.09
CA SER A 317 -1.23 -15.89 3.79
C SER A 317 -2.20 -16.57 4.77
N ASP A 318 -2.83 -15.84 5.69
CA ASP A 318 -3.66 -16.39 6.78
C ASP A 318 -5.15 -16.08 6.70
N THR A 319 -5.65 -15.47 5.61
CA THR A 319 -7.09 -15.21 5.45
C THR A 319 -7.73 -16.31 4.59
N PRO A 320 -8.75 -17.04 5.05
CA PRO A 320 -9.43 -18.07 4.25
C PRO A 320 -10.15 -17.44 3.07
N ILE A 321 -9.88 -17.92 1.86
CA ILE A 321 -10.60 -17.55 0.63
C ILE A 321 -12.01 -18.11 0.68
N VAL A 322 -13.02 -17.25 0.73
CA VAL A 322 -14.42 -17.64 0.51
C VAL A 322 -14.70 -17.65 -0.99
N THR A 323 -14.62 -18.80 -1.61
CA THR A 323 -15.05 -19.00 -3.00
C THR A 323 -16.56 -19.16 -3.03
N THR A 324 -17.31 -18.16 -3.49
CA THR A 324 -18.73 -18.29 -3.82
C THR A 324 -18.83 -18.85 -5.24
N THR A 325 -19.10 -20.14 -5.35
CA THR A 325 -19.51 -20.77 -6.61
C THR A 325 -21.00 -20.54 -6.80
N THR A 326 -21.37 -19.67 -7.72
CA THR A 326 -22.79 -19.49 -8.11
C THR A 326 -23.16 -20.60 -9.08
N THR A 327 -23.85 -21.62 -8.61
CA THR A 327 -24.50 -22.60 -9.47
C THR A 327 -25.90 -22.08 -9.79
N THR A 328 -26.17 -21.75 -11.04
CA THR A 328 -27.50 -21.42 -11.52
C THR A 328 -28.35 -22.70 -11.57
N GLY A 329 -29.32 -22.82 -10.68
CA GLY A 329 -30.31 -23.88 -10.72
C GLY A 329 -30.95 -24.17 -9.36
N GLN A 330 -32.11 -23.57 -9.14
CA GLN A 330 -33.17 -23.94 -8.18
C GLN A 330 -32.82 -24.18 -6.71
N ASN A 331 -33.22 -23.19 -5.91
CA ASN A 331 -33.47 -23.19 -4.46
C ASN A 331 -32.25 -23.34 -3.53
N PRO A 332 -31.88 -22.29 -2.76
CA PRO A 332 -30.70 -22.32 -1.94
C PRO A 332 -30.93 -23.01 -0.59
N THR A 333 -30.23 -24.11 -0.37
CA THR A 333 -29.99 -24.63 0.97
C THR A 333 -28.52 -24.36 1.29
N THR A 334 -28.26 -23.42 2.18
CA THR A 334 -26.90 -23.05 2.59
C THR A 334 -26.33 -24.14 3.51
N THR A 335 -25.33 -24.86 3.05
CA THR A 335 -24.54 -25.77 3.89
C THR A 335 -23.14 -25.20 4.06
N THR A 336 -22.82 -24.72 5.25
CA THR A 336 -21.48 -24.23 5.61
C THR A 336 -20.64 -25.42 6.06
N THR A 337 -19.60 -25.77 5.32
CA THR A 337 -18.62 -26.77 5.74
C THR A 337 -17.34 -26.06 6.16
N THR A 338 -17.03 -26.08 7.44
CA THR A 338 -15.80 -25.54 8.00
C THR A 338 -14.76 -26.66 8.08
N THR A 339 -13.67 -26.55 7.35
CA THR A 339 -12.53 -27.46 7.48
C THR A 339 -11.40 -26.74 8.18
N THR A 340 -11.09 -27.18 9.39
CA THR A 340 -9.96 -26.66 10.19
C THR A 340 -8.71 -27.46 9.86
N VAL A 341 -7.65 -26.82 9.38
CA VAL A 341 -6.32 -27.42 9.22
C VAL A 341 -5.38 -26.83 10.26
N LYS A 342 -4.74 -27.71 11.01
CA LYS A 342 -3.81 -27.42 12.10
C LYS A 342 -2.43 -27.06 11.54
N PRO A 343 -1.74 -26.01 12.03
CA PRO A 343 -0.41 -25.64 11.57
C PRO A 343 0.67 -26.62 12.06
N THR A 344 1.55 -27.01 11.16
CA THR A 344 2.80 -27.71 11.49
C THR A 344 3.96 -26.75 11.27
N THR A 345 4.71 -26.47 12.32
CA THR A 345 5.91 -25.65 12.31
C THR A 345 7.05 -26.34 11.55
N THR A 346 7.67 -25.63 10.61
CA THR A 346 9.05 -25.89 10.22
C THR A 346 9.76 -24.58 9.85
N THR A 347 10.97 -24.45 10.33
CA THR A 347 11.84 -23.30 10.41
C THR A 347 12.60 -23.05 9.10
N SER A 348 12.90 -21.78 8.83
CA SER A 348 14.02 -21.22 8.06
C SER A 348 13.76 -20.77 6.63
N GLY A 349 13.91 -19.47 6.43
CA GLY A 349 14.15 -18.85 5.12
C GLY A 349 13.84 -17.36 5.13
N LYS A 350 14.78 -16.56 4.76
CA LYS A 350 14.85 -15.12 4.49
C LYS A 350 13.53 -14.34 4.52
N GLN A 351 13.48 -13.33 5.35
CA GLN A 351 12.31 -12.52 5.64
C GLN A 351 12.18 -11.36 4.63
N SER A 352 11.02 -11.33 3.99
CA SER A 352 10.48 -10.17 3.26
C SER A 352 10.03 -9.11 4.28
N GLU A 353 10.24 -7.85 3.97
CA GLU A 353 9.84 -6.71 4.80
C GLU A 353 8.31 -6.68 4.94
N THR A 354 7.80 -6.74 6.16
CA THR A 354 6.37 -6.71 6.47
C THR A 354 5.90 -5.27 6.57
N PRO A 355 4.83 -4.85 5.88
CA PRO A 355 4.22 -3.54 6.10
C PRO A 355 3.73 -3.41 7.54
N THR A 356 3.94 -2.24 8.14
CA THR A 356 3.49 -1.92 9.50
C THR A 356 1.95 -1.87 9.54
N PRO A 357 1.26 -2.68 10.36
CA PRO A 357 -0.20 -2.64 10.47
C PRO A 357 -0.72 -1.31 11.00
N SER A 358 -1.91 -0.91 10.56
CA SER A 358 -2.66 0.22 11.13
C SER A 358 -2.90 -0.02 12.62
N GLY A 359 -2.54 0.96 13.46
CA GLY A 359 -2.59 0.85 14.93
C GLY A 359 -1.28 0.40 15.58
N ALA A 360 -0.20 0.21 14.80
CA ALA A 360 1.10 -0.16 15.34
C ALA A 360 1.75 0.97 16.15
N GLN A 361 2.33 0.61 17.29
CA GLN A 361 3.08 1.53 18.16
C GLN A 361 4.54 1.59 17.70
N ILE A 362 4.86 2.59 16.90
CA ILE A 362 6.16 2.78 16.26
C ILE A 362 7.06 3.67 17.11
N HIS A 363 8.36 3.32 17.19
CA HIS A 363 9.38 4.19 17.77
C HIS A 363 10.67 4.18 16.95
N ASP A 364 10.97 5.31 16.35
CA ASP A 364 12.22 5.60 15.61
C ASP A 364 13.14 6.44 16.51
N PHE A 365 14.28 5.86 16.90
CA PHE A 365 15.25 6.57 17.76
C PHE A 365 15.92 7.75 17.04
N THR A 366 15.96 7.76 15.72
CA THR A 366 16.50 8.87 14.92
C THR A 366 15.60 10.09 15.01
N ALA A 367 14.30 9.90 14.84
CA ALA A 367 13.30 10.96 14.86
C ALA A 367 12.91 11.40 16.27
N ASN A 368 12.72 10.44 17.19
CA ASN A 368 12.05 10.65 18.48
C ASN A 368 13.00 10.61 19.69
N GLY A 369 14.25 10.22 19.50
CA GLY A 369 15.18 10.01 20.61
C GLY A 369 14.66 8.98 21.61
N LYS A 370 14.29 9.38 22.83
CA LYS A 370 13.65 8.52 23.84
C LYS A 370 12.20 8.92 24.16
N ASN A 371 11.66 9.90 23.44
CA ASN A 371 10.29 10.37 23.67
C ASN A 371 9.29 9.42 23.03
N SER A 372 8.40 8.84 23.83
CA SER A 372 7.34 7.95 23.37
C SER A 372 6.16 8.01 24.33
N SER A 373 4.96 8.04 23.81
CA SER A 373 3.72 7.91 24.60
C SER A 373 3.41 6.46 24.97
N PHE A 374 3.93 5.50 24.20
CA PHE A 374 3.68 4.07 24.42
C PHE A 374 4.82 3.34 25.14
N TYR A 375 6.08 3.68 24.84
CA TYR A 375 7.24 3.03 25.40
C TYR A 375 7.87 3.87 26.52
N THR A 376 8.17 3.26 27.64
CA THR A 376 9.02 3.86 28.70
C THR A 376 10.47 3.47 28.45
N ILE A 377 11.32 4.42 28.02
CA ILE A 377 12.68 4.15 27.53
C ILE A 377 13.73 4.70 28.45
N THR A 378 14.59 3.83 28.99
CA THR A 378 15.77 4.18 29.79
C THR A 378 17.03 3.70 29.07
N GLY A 379 18.09 4.50 29.04
CA GLY A 379 19.37 4.15 28.39
C GLY A 379 20.01 5.33 27.68
N ASN A 380 21.14 5.06 27.02
CA ASN A 380 21.95 6.04 26.33
C ASN A 380 21.76 5.98 24.82
N LEU A 381 21.55 7.12 24.18
CA LEU A 381 21.52 7.24 22.72
C LEU A 381 22.94 7.32 22.14
N ALA A 382 23.09 6.95 20.87
CA ALA A 382 24.34 7.07 20.11
C ALA A 382 24.05 7.36 18.64
N THR A 383 24.85 8.26 18.05
CA THR A 383 24.80 8.62 16.62
C THR A 383 26.03 8.15 15.84
N ASN A 384 26.94 7.44 16.49
CA ASN A 384 28.23 6.98 15.93
C ASN A 384 28.31 5.45 15.80
N LYS A 385 27.17 4.77 15.65
CA LYS A 385 27.08 3.30 15.57
C LYS A 385 26.76 2.77 14.18
N GLY A 386 26.83 3.62 13.17
CA GLY A 386 26.49 3.31 11.80
C GLY A 386 25.11 3.83 11.43
N THR A 387 24.66 3.44 10.25
CA THR A 387 23.34 3.78 9.69
C THR A 387 22.63 2.49 9.31
N VAL A 388 21.34 2.41 9.59
CA VAL A 388 20.48 1.29 9.22
C VAL A 388 19.44 1.79 8.25
N SER A 389 19.22 1.05 7.15
CA SER A 389 18.07 1.25 6.27
C SER A 389 17.00 0.25 6.64
N TYR A 390 15.81 0.72 6.97
CA TYR A 390 14.67 -0.14 7.31
C TYR A 390 13.36 0.51 6.85
N ASN A 391 12.54 -0.21 6.08
CA ASN A 391 11.25 0.25 5.53
C ASN A 391 11.34 1.64 4.86
N GLY A 392 12.38 1.88 4.07
CA GLY A 392 12.62 3.16 3.40
C GLY A 392 13.15 4.29 4.31
N LEU A 393 13.33 4.03 5.61
CA LEU A 393 13.91 4.98 6.55
C LEU A 393 15.44 4.88 6.59
N THR A 394 16.11 6.01 6.78
CA THR A 394 17.54 6.07 7.05
C THR A 394 17.75 6.40 8.54
N LEU A 395 18.04 5.38 9.32
CA LEU A 395 18.14 5.45 10.78
C LEU A 395 19.59 5.72 11.19
N THR A 396 19.83 6.85 11.83
CA THR A 396 21.19 7.34 12.17
C THR A 396 21.46 7.44 13.67
N GLN A 397 20.44 7.25 14.51
CA GLN A 397 20.56 7.25 15.95
C GLN A 397 20.00 5.96 16.56
N SER A 398 20.71 5.39 17.51
CA SER A 398 20.33 4.16 18.21
C SER A 398 20.21 4.35 19.71
N LEU A 399 19.44 3.47 20.36
CA LEU A 399 19.54 3.22 21.79
C LEU A 399 20.57 2.11 22.03
N LYS A 400 21.59 2.38 22.85
CA LYS A 400 22.58 1.35 23.24
C LYS A 400 21.93 0.36 24.21
N MET A 401 21.96 -0.92 23.87
CA MET A 401 21.53 -1.99 24.75
C MET A 401 22.63 -2.32 25.77
N GLU A 402 22.64 -1.57 26.87
CA GLU A 402 23.59 -1.64 27.99
C GLU A 402 22.92 -2.18 29.25
N SER A 403 23.67 -2.48 30.31
CA SER A 403 23.11 -3.04 31.56
C SER A 403 22.08 -2.14 32.25
N ALA A 404 22.14 -0.82 32.00
CA ALA A 404 21.19 0.15 32.51
C ALA A 404 20.04 0.45 31.54
N THR A 405 20.01 -0.19 30.36
CA THR A 405 18.96 0.02 29.37
C THR A 405 17.76 -0.88 29.63
N SER A 406 16.59 -0.26 29.67
CA SER A 406 15.32 -0.93 29.78
C SER A 406 14.26 -0.21 28.94
N ILE A 407 13.44 -0.97 28.23
CA ILE A 407 12.27 -0.46 27.52
C ILE A 407 11.06 -1.22 28.05
N GLY A 408 10.11 -0.50 28.61
CA GLY A 408 8.84 -1.06 29.10
C GLY A 408 7.67 -0.61 28.22
N PHE A 409 6.66 -1.46 28.04
CA PHE A 409 5.38 -1.11 27.45
C PHE A 409 4.27 -2.02 27.96
N THR A 410 3.03 -1.57 27.79
CA THR A 410 1.84 -2.37 28.13
C THR A 410 0.91 -2.41 26.93
N ASN A 411 0.47 -3.60 26.54
CA ASN A 411 -0.47 -3.83 25.46
C ASN A 411 -1.74 -4.54 25.98
N THR A 412 -2.85 -4.33 25.30
CA THR A 412 -4.17 -4.89 25.66
C THR A 412 -4.54 -6.13 24.84
N ALA A 413 -3.84 -6.39 23.75
CA ALA A 413 -4.07 -7.53 22.87
C ALA A 413 -2.74 -8.28 22.62
N LYS A 414 -2.82 -9.52 22.14
CA LYS A 414 -1.65 -10.22 21.61
C LYS A 414 -1.17 -9.49 20.33
N GLY A 415 0.15 -9.33 20.18
CA GLY A 415 0.72 -8.65 19.03
C GLY A 415 2.15 -9.07 18.73
N ASP A 416 2.71 -8.52 17.67
CA ASP A 416 4.07 -8.77 17.23
C ASP A 416 4.97 -7.56 17.52
N LEU A 417 6.08 -7.81 18.22
CA LEU A 417 7.12 -6.84 18.51
C LEU A 417 8.28 -7.05 17.53
N THR A 418 8.58 -6.02 16.74
CA THR A 418 9.75 -5.99 15.84
C THR A 418 10.79 -5.03 16.40
N LEU A 419 12.05 -5.46 16.42
CA LEU A 419 13.21 -4.67 16.85
C LEU A 419 14.29 -4.68 15.78
N VAL A 420 14.85 -3.52 15.43
CA VAL A 420 15.81 -3.37 14.32
C VAL A 420 17.15 -2.85 14.85
N PHE A 421 18.20 -3.61 14.61
CA PHE A 421 19.58 -3.36 15.06
C PHE A 421 20.52 -3.16 13.88
N VAL A 422 21.65 -2.52 14.12
CA VAL A 422 22.74 -2.43 13.14
C VAL A 422 23.57 -3.72 13.10
N GLU A 423 23.61 -4.47 14.20
CA GLU A 423 24.39 -5.70 14.28
C GLU A 423 23.55 -6.90 13.81
N PRO A 424 23.99 -7.62 12.77
CA PRO A 424 23.45 -8.95 12.49
C PRO A 424 23.71 -9.87 13.69
N ASN A 425 22.70 -10.66 14.05
CA ASN A 425 22.71 -11.53 15.23
C ASN A 425 22.75 -10.77 16.61
N ALA A 426 22.33 -9.51 16.64
CA ALA A 426 22.10 -8.79 17.90
C ALA A 426 21.21 -9.60 18.85
N THR A 427 21.44 -9.48 20.16
CA THR A 427 20.64 -10.23 21.14
C THR A 427 20.08 -9.33 22.22
N VAL A 428 18.81 -9.53 22.54
CA VAL A 428 18.12 -8.87 23.67
C VAL A 428 17.27 -9.88 24.44
N LYS A 429 16.79 -9.47 25.59
CA LYS A 429 15.77 -10.22 26.34
C LYS A 429 14.44 -9.49 26.25
N VAL A 430 13.39 -10.21 25.89
CA VAL A 430 12.01 -9.77 26.03
C VAL A 430 11.38 -10.63 27.14
N ASP A 431 10.92 -10.00 28.19
CA ASP A 431 10.39 -10.66 29.41
C ASP A 431 11.32 -11.74 29.99
N GLY A 432 12.61 -11.44 29.97
CA GLY A 432 13.64 -12.34 30.44
C GLY A 432 14.08 -13.43 29.46
N THR A 433 13.32 -13.70 28.40
CA THR A 433 13.66 -14.68 27.35
C THR A 433 14.58 -14.05 26.32
N LYS A 434 15.69 -14.73 26.00
CA LYS A 434 16.69 -14.25 25.01
C LYS A 434 16.22 -14.51 23.59
N TYR A 435 16.29 -13.47 22.76
CA TYR A 435 16.04 -13.52 21.32
C TYR A 435 17.27 -13.03 20.57
N THR A 436 17.48 -13.59 19.37
CA THR A 436 18.61 -13.25 18.48
C THR A 436 18.08 -12.73 17.16
N ALA A 437 18.62 -11.61 16.70
CA ALA A 437 18.30 -11.03 15.40
C ALA A 437 18.74 -11.96 14.26
N ASN A 438 18.04 -11.88 13.14
CA ASN A 438 18.42 -12.51 11.89
C ASN A 438 19.65 -11.83 11.25
N GLY A 439 20.06 -12.30 10.04
CA GLY A 439 21.18 -11.73 9.29
C GLY A 439 21.03 -10.25 8.95
N ASP A 440 19.80 -9.72 8.93
CA ASP A 440 19.49 -8.32 8.63
C ASP A 440 19.38 -7.45 9.90
N GLY A 441 19.69 -8.00 11.08
CA GLY A 441 19.63 -7.28 12.35
C GLY A 441 18.21 -7.15 12.92
N ILE A 442 17.26 -8.00 12.52
CA ILE A 442 15.85 -7.89 12.93
C ILE A 442 15.46 -9.00 13.89
N ILE A 443 14.79 -8.63 14.99
CA ILE A 443 14.09 -9.56 15.89
C ILE A 443 12.60 -9.36 15.71
N GLN A 444 11.85 -10.44 15.50
CA GLN A 444 10.40 -10.47 15.59
C GLN A 444 9.97 -11.46 16.66
N VAL A 445 9.07 -11.06 17.55
CA VAL A 445 8.57 -11.89 18.63
C VAL A 445 7.12 -11.56 18.95
N SER A 446 6.26 -12.57 18.98
CA SER A 446 4.88 -12.41 19.46
C SER A 446 4.84 -12.28 20.96
N VAL A 447 4.14 -11.25 21.46
CA VAL A 447 3.91 -11.00 22.88
C VAL A 447 2.42 -11.08 23.22
N SER A 448 2.06 -11.62 24.37
CA SER A 448 0.67 -11.69 24.83
C SER A 448 0.16 -10.30 25.26
N ALA A 449 -1.12 -10.16 25.58
CA ALA A 449 -1.60 -8.98 26.29
C ALA A 449 -0.94 -8.91 27.67
N GLY A 450 -0.50 -7.72 28.10
CA GLY A 450 0.16 -7.51 29.38
C GLY A 450 1.26 -6.46 29.38
N THR A 451 2.06 -6.43 30.43
CA THR A 451 3.22 -5.55 30.56
C THR A 451 4.48 -6.30 30.17
N HIS A 452 5.28 -5.68 29.29
CA HIS A 452 6.48 -6.26 28.71
C HIS A 452 7.71 -5.42 28.98
N THR A 453 8.87 -6.07 29.00
CA THR A 453 10.15 -5.41 29.23
C THR A 453 11.22 -5.94 28.28
N ILE A 454 11.89 -5.02 27.58
CA ILE A 454 13.04 -5.33 26.71
C ILE A 454 14.30 -4.89 27.42
N THR A 455 15.25 -5.79 27.60
CA THR A 455 16.51 -5.55 28.29
C THR A 455 17.69 -6.15 27.53
N LYS A 456 18.90 -5.77 27.89
CA LYS A 456 20.14 -6.30 27.33
C LYS A 456 20.24 -7.83 27.50
N ALA A 457 20.62 -8.53 26.44
CA ALA A 457 21.28 -9.83 26.54
C ALA A 457 22.79 -9.65 26.27
N ASP A 458 23.17 -9.16 25.08
CA ASP A 458 24.53 -8.72 24.76
C ASP A 458 24.53 -7.22 24.36
N THR A 459 25.70 -6.60 24.19
CA THR A 459 25.76 -5.21 23.77
C THR A 459 25.35 -5.09 22.30
N ALA A 460 24.34 -4.29 22.00
CA ALA A 460 23.80 -4.05 20.67
C ALA A 460 23.29 -2.61 20.54
N ASN A 461 22.93 -2.19 19.34
CA ASN A 461 22.43 -0.84 19.05
C ASN A 461 21.07 -0.93 18.34
N LEU A 462 19.99 -0.58 19.08
CA LEU A 462 18.61 -0.62 18.62
C LEU A 462 18.24 0.71 17.96
N TYR A 463 17.82 0.67 16.70
CA TYR A 463 17.50 1.87 15.89
C TYR A 463 16.01 2.13 15.77
N TYR A 464 15.22 1.05 15.77
CA TYR A 464 13.78 1.15 15.54
C TYR A 464 13.06 0.01 16.23
N MET A 465 11.84 0.26 16.67
CA MET A 465 10.96 -0.77 17.20
C MET A 465 9.50 -0.48 16.89
N VAL A 466 8.73 -1.52 16.74
CA VAL A 466 7.28 -1.45 16.52
C VAL A 466 6.59 -2.61 17.21
N TYR A 467 5.51 -2.32 17.92
CA TYR A 467 4.55 -3.29 18.40
C TYR A 467 3.28 -3.15 17.56
N ALA A 468 2.76 -4.25 17.03
CA ALA A 468 1.55 -4.31 16.24
C ALA A 468 0.59 -5.36 16.80
N ASP A 469 -0.65 -4.98 17.09
CA ASP A 469 -1.69 -5.91 17.53
C ASP A 469 -1.99 -6.95 16.47
N GLN A 470 -2.00 -8.23 16.83
CA GLN A 470 -2.63 -9.26 16.01
C GLN A 470 -4.14 -9.17 16.28
N GLY A 471 -4.89 -8.60 15.34
CA GLY A 471 -6.33 -8.38 15.46
C GLY A 471 -7.03 -9.63 16.00
N GLY A 472 -7.38 -9.63 17.26
CA GLY A 472 -8.02 -10.76 17.92
C GLY A 472 -9.47 -10.86 17.52
N THR A 473 -9.86 -11.99 16.93
CA THR A 473 -11.26 -12.40 16.80
C THR A 473 -11.85 -12.51 18.22
N VAL A 474 -12.79 -11.64 18.56
CA VAL A 474 -13.57 -11.76 19.80
C VAL A 474 -14.42 -13.02 19.70
N VAL A 475 -14.00 -14.09 20.36
CA VAL A 475 -14.86 -15.26 20.58
C VAL A 475 -15.88 -14.87 21.64
N THR A 476 -17.09 -14.55 21.20
CA THR A 476 -18.23 -14.35 22.09
C THR A 476 -18.69 -15.73 22.60
N THR A 477 -18.20 -16.16 23.73
CA THR A 477 -18.82 -17.27 24.49
C THR A 477 -20.07 -16.73 25.17
N THR A 478 -21.23 -17.07 24.64
CA THR A 478 -22.52 -16.76 25.27
C THR A 478 -22.71 -17.68 26.48
N THR A 479 -22.33 -17.21 27.64
CA THR A 479 -22.81 -17.78 28.90
C THR A 479 -23.95 -16.92 29.39
N THR A 480 -25.16 -17.48 29.37
CA THR A 480 -26.34 -16.86 29.97
C THR A 480 -26.17 -16.79 31.49
N ALA A 481 -25.83 -15.64 32.00
CA ALA A 481 -25.90 -15.33 33.41
C ALA A 481 -26.84 -14.14 33.59
N THR A 482 -27.81 -14.33 34.45
CA THR A 482 -28.86 -13.39 34.83
C THR A 482 -28.24 -12.11 35.37
N ALA A 483 -28.61 -10.99 34.71
CA ALA A 483 -28.13 -9.66 35.05
C ALA A 483 -28.66 -9.20 36.43
N THR A 484 -27.75 -8.90 37.33
CA THR A 484 -28.03 -7.98 38.43
C THR A 484 -27.37 -6.64 38.04
N THR A 485 -28.19 -5.68 37.70
CA THR A 485 -27.76 -4.35 37.32
C THR A 485 -27.24 -3.62 38.54
N THR A 486 -25.92 -3.46 38.62
CA THR A 486 -25.34 -2.47 39.53
C THR A 486 -24.80 -1.34 38.68
N THR A 487 -25.54 -0.24 38.62
CA THR A 487 -25.12 0.99 37.97
C THR A 487 -24.02 1.62 38.82
N THR A 488 -22.77 1.46 38.38
CA THR A 488 -21.66 2.25 38.96
C THR A 488 -21.52 3.49 38.08
N THR A 489 -22.08 4.60 38.52
CA THR A 489 -21.85 5.90 37.92
C THR A 489 -20.45 6.35 38.28
N THR A 490 -19.50 6.18 37.38
CA THR A 490 -18.19 6.81 37.51
C THR A 490 -18.33 8.26 37.09
N THR A 491 -18.43 9.17 38.07
CA THR A 491 -18.30 10.62 37.81
C THR A 491 -16.84 10.88 37.43
N ILE A 492 -16.59 11.12 36.15
CA ILE A 492 -15.32 11.68 35.68
C ILE A 492 -15.38 13.17 36.04
N ASN A 493 -14.46 13.66 36.87
CA ASN A 493 -14.34 15.08 37.18
C ASN A 493 -13.91 15.83 35.91
N GLU A 494 -14.43 17.03 35.70
CA GLU A 494 -14.11 17.91 34.57
C GLU A 494 -12.63 18.38 34.55
N GLU A 495 -11.87 18.15 35.61
CA GLU A 495 -10.44 18.40 35.68
C GLU A 495 -9.69 17.36 34.85
N GLY A 496 -9.32 17.72 33.60
CA GLY A 496 -8.54 16.88 32.69
C GLY A 496 -9.14 16.69 31.29
N LEU A 497 -10.28 17.30 31.00
CA LEU A 497 -10.84 17.34 29.65
C LEU A 497 -10.15 18.44 28.83
N ASN A 498 -9.77 18.11 27.60
CA ASN A 498 -9.27 19.05 26.60
C ASN A 498 -10.29 19.12 25.45
N TYR A 499 -11.30 19.95 25.61
CA TYR A 499 -12.38 20.05 24.64
C TYR A 499 -11.84 20.38 23.24
N GLY A 500 -12.25 19.60 22.27
CA GLY A 500 -11.80 19.67 20.90
C GLY A 500 -10.66 18.69 20.54
N ASP A 501 -9.89 18.20 21.50
CA ASP A 501 -8.85 17.18 21.31
C ASP A 501 -9.51 15.79 21.32
N VAL A 502 -10.03 15.39 20.20
CA VAL A 502 -10.86 14.18 20.03
C VAL A 502 -9.98 12.95 19.75
N ASN A 503 -8.85 13.16 19.12
CA ASN A 503 -7.88 12.09 18.83
C ASN A 503 -6.93 11.85 20.01
N LEU A 504 -6.97 12.70 21.05
CA LEU A 504 -6.20 12.64 22.28
C LEU A 504 -4.68 12.80 22.07
N ASP A 505 -4.27 13.60 21.07
CA ASP A 505 -2.85 13.88 20.79
C ASP A 505 -2.31 15.13 21.52
N GLY A 506 -3.20 15.87 22.21
CA GLY A 506 -2.91 17.07 22.98
C GLY A 506 -2.97 18.36 22.20
N VAL A 507 -3.32 18.32 20.91
CA VAL A 507 -3.48 19.47 20.02
C VAL A 507 -4.89 19.48 19.46
N VAL A 508 -5.55 20.64 19.41
CA VAL A 508 -6.86 20.76 18.77
C VAL A 508 -6.67 21.31 17.36
N ASP A 509 -6.87 20.43 16.36
CA ASP A 509 -6.64 20.78 14.96
C ASP A 509 -7.63 20.08 13.99
N LEU A 510 -7.34 20.11 12.69
CA LEU A 510 -8.20 19.51 11.67
C LEU A 510 -8.32 17.98 11.82
N ALA A 511 -7.35 17.31 12.43
CA ALA A 511 -7.40 15.86 12.65
C ALA A 511 -8.53 15.48 13.62
N ASP A 512 -8.84 16.35 14.59
CA ASP A 512 -9.96 16.18 15.51
C ASP A 512 -11.30 16.31 14.80
N CYS A 513 -11.44 17.29 13.93
CA CYS A 513 -12.63 17.45 13.10
C CYS A 513 -12.88 16.20 12.24
N ILE A 514 -11.82 15.63 11.66
CA ILE A 514 -11.89 14.38 10.88
C ILE A 514 -12.28 13.21 11.79
N THR A 515 -11.76 13.17 13.00
CA THR A 515 -12.04 12.11 13.97
C THR A 515 -13.49 12.11 14.43
N VAL A 516 -14.08 13.29 14.73
CA VAL A 516 -15.51 13.40 15.04
C VAL A 516 -16.36 12.98 13.84
N ASN A 517 -16.03 13.42 12.62
CA ASN A 517 -16.78 13.02 11.42
C ASN A 517 -16.74 11.51 11.18
N LYS A 518 -15.62 10.85 11.43
CA LYS A 518 -15.50 9.38 11.35
C LYS A 518 -16.39 8.69 12.40
N TYR A 519 -16.49 9.24 13.59
CA TYR A 519 -17.37 8.74 14.65
C TYR A 519 -18.84 8.89 14.27
N LEU A 520 -19.27 10.07 13.77
CA LEU A 520 -20.64 10.30 13.32
C LEU A 520 -21.05 9.46 12.11
N ALA A 521 -20.08 9.05 11.32
CA ALA A 521 -20.28 8.13 10.19
C ALA A 521 -20.21 6.65 10.57
N ASP A 522 -20.18 6.31 11.88
CA ASP A 522 -20.03 4.94 12.41
C ASP A 522 -18.75 4.21 11.91
N VAL A 523 -17.71 4.97 11.52
CA VAL A 523 -16.45 4.41 11.03
C VAL A 523 -15.49 4.04 12.17
N ILE A 524 -15.57 4.79 13.28
CA ILE A 524 -14.77 4.56 14.49
C ILE A 524 -15.63 4.67 15.74
N VAL A 525 -15.13 4.10 16.85
CA VAL A 525 -15.70 4.29 18.19
C VAL A 525 -14.75 5.17 18.99
N LEU A 526 -15.26 6.23 19.60
CA LEU A 526 -14.50 7.09 20.49
C LEU A 526 -14.48 6.51 21.92
N SER A 527 -13.38 6.70 22.63
CA SER A 527 -13.32 6.45 24.09
C SER A 527 -14.22 7.42 24.85
N ASP A 528 -14.57 7.11 26.09
CA ASP A 528 -15.40 7.98 26.94
C ASP A 528 -14.81 9.41 27.08
N ILE A 529 -13.48 9.54 27.14
CA ILE A 529 -12.78 10.82 27.19
C ILE A 529 -12.87 11.54 25.86
N ALA A 530 -12.61 10.84 24.74
CA ALA A 530 -12.67 11.40 23.40
C ALA A 530 -14.09 11.87 23.06
N GLN A 531 -15.15 11.15 23.46
CA GLN A 531 -16.54 11.58 23.28
C GLN A 531 -16.84 12.86 24.09
N LYS A 532 -16.31 12.98 25.31
CA LYS A 532 -16.48 14.21 26.10
C LYS A 532 -15.70 15.39 25.53
N ASN A 533 -14.50 15.15 24.99
CA ASN A 533 -13.75 16.18 24.30
C ASN A 533 -14.42 16.61 22.98
N ALA A 534 -15.15 15.69 22.32
CA ALA A 534 -15.87 15.94 21.09
C ALA A 534 -17.17 16.73 21.29
N ASP A 535 -17.82 16.61 22.46
CA ASP A 535 -19.02 17.38 22.85
C ASP A 535 -18.59 18.80 23.25
N VAL A 536 -18.24 19.61 22.25
CA VAL A 536 -17.67 20.95 22.46
C VAL A 536 -18.72 22.00 22.83
N ASP A 537 -20.02 21.75 22.63
CA ASP A 537 -21.10 22.62 23.07
C ASP A 537 -21.78 22.13 24.38
N ARG A 538 -21.34 21.02 24.92
CA ARG A 538 -21.78 20.41 26.19
C ARG A 538 -23.27 20.08 26.24
N ASP A 539 -23.85 19.69 25.15
CA ASP A 539 -25.28 19.29 25.12
C ASP A 539 -25.43 17.78 25.48
N ASN A 540 -24.36 17.07 25.80
CA ASN A 540 -24.23 15.64 26.06
C ASN A 540 -24.49 14.75 24.84
N ASN A 541 -24.35 15.28 23.63
CA ASN A 541 -24.49 14.54 22.40
C ASN A 541 -23.41 15.01 21.40
N VAL A 542 -22.59 14.09 20.90
CA VAL A 542 -21.63 14.41 19.84
C VAL A 542 -22.36 14.38 18.50
N GLY A 543 -22.43 15.52 17.80
CA GLY A 543 -23.19 15.67 16.57
C GLY A 543 -22.57 16.66 15.57
N ASP A 544 -23.29 16.92 14.46
CA ASP A 544 -22.84 17.83 13.39
C ASP A 544 -22.56 19.26 13.90
N LYS A 545 -23.21 19.63 14.98
CA LYS A 545 -23.07 20.94 15.59
C LYS A 545 -21.70 21.09 16.27
N ASP A 546 -21.25 20.06 16.96
CA ASP A 546 -19.89 20.00 17.55
C ASP A 546 -18.83 20.09 16.47
N VAL A 547 -18.99 19.33 15.38
CA VAL A 547 -18.10 19.41 14.22
C VAL A 547 -18.04 20.83 13.67
N SER A 548 -19.19 21.52 13.57
CA SER A 548 -19.26 22.88 13.08
C SER A 548 -18.53 23.87 14.00
N TYR A 549 -18.70 23.75 15.31
CA TYR A 549 -17.98 24.57 16.27
C TYR A 549 -16.50 24.29 16.31
N LEU A 550 -16.12 23.04 16.32
CA LEU A 550 -14.72 22.61 16.29
C LEU A 550 -14.01 23.11 15.02
N MET A 551 -14.68 23.00 13.87
CA MET A 551 -14.14 23.53 12.61
C MET A 551 -13.96 25.06 12.64
N LYS A 552 -14.92 25.81 13.21
CA LYS A 552 -14.83 27.27 13.36
C LYS A 552 -13.66 27.64 14.28
N PHE A 553 -13.46 26.91 15.37
CA PHE A 553 -12.34 27.12 16.29
C PHE A 553 -10.99 26.87 15.58
N VAL A 554 -10.85 25.74 14.89
CA VAL A 554 -9.62 25.38 14.14
C VAL A 554 -9.29 26.40 13.04
N LEU A 555 -10.32 27.01 12.43
CA LEU A 555 -10.16 28.07 11.43
C LEU A 555 -9.97 29.47 12.04
N ASN A 556 -9.82 29.58 13.36
CA ASN A 556 -9.71 30.85 14.10
C ASN A 556 -10.86 31.82 13.79
N SER A 557 -12.10 31.33 13.74
CA SER A 557 -13.30 32.15 13.54
C SER A 557 -13.63 32.97 14.80
N ASP A 558 -13.92 34.25 14.63
CA ASP A 558 -14.35 35.11 15.73
C ASP A 558 -15.66 34.64 16.39
N GLU A 559 -16.40 33.73 15.73
CA GLU A 559 -17.65 33.17 16.26
C GLU A 559 -17.40 32.09 17.33
N VAL A 560 -16.24 31.44 17.32
CA VAL A 560 -15.84 30.39 18.28
C VAL A 560 -14.37 30.59 18.67
N PRO A 561 -14.09 31.58 19.53
CA PRO A 561 -12.69 31.86 19.93
C PRO A 561 -12.14 30.85 20.95
N ASP A 562 -13.00 30.18 21.69
CA ASP A 562 -12.64 29.28 22.79
C ASP A 562 -13.48 27.99 22.76
N LEU A 563 -12.91 26.88 23.26
CA LEU A 563 -13.59 25.62 23.56
C LEU A 563 -13.51 25.31 25.07
N PRO A 564 -14.60 24.75 25.66
CA PRO A 564 -15.91 24.48 25.05
C PRO A 564 -16.71 25.75 24.79
N VAL A 565 -17.62 25.66 23.84
CA VAL A 565 -18.46 26.81 23.41
C VAL A 565 -19.41 27.22 24.52
N ASP A 566 -19.47 28.52 24.83
CA ASP A 566 -20.46 29.07 25.75
C ASP A 566 -21.77 29.37 25.00
N THR A 567 -22.65 28.38 24.94
CA THR A 567 -23.95 28.50 24.24
C THR A 567 -24.92 29.48 24.88
N SER A 568 -24.61 30.03 26.08
CA SER A 568 -25.43 31.04 26.73
C SER A 568 -25.28 32.46 26.12
N LYS A 569 -24.27 32.62 25.25
CA LYS A 569 -23.94 33.90 24.61
C LYS A 569 -24.32 33.97 23.13
N GLN A 570 -24.92 32.91 22.60
CA GLN A 570 -25.37 32.84 21.20
C GLN A 570 -26.88 33.11 21.04
#